data_dd4c5cf1723b3910e03eab196b5c6e91
#
_entry.id   dd4c5cf1723b3910e03eab196b5c6e91
#
_cell.length_a   1.000
_cell.length_b   1.000
_cell.length_c   1.000
_cell.angle_alpha   90.00
_cell.angle_beta   90.00
_cell.angle_gamma   90.00
#
_symmetry.space_group_name_H-M   'P 1'
#
loop_
_entity.id
_entity.type
_entity.pdbx_description
1 polymer ?
#
loop_
_entity_poly.entity_id
_entity_poly.type
_entity_poly.pdbx_seq_one_letter_code
_entity_poly.pdbx_strand_id
1 'polypeptide(L)'
;MRYNFEGWLIKFGNVVLPNSYLLADGWESTPNQRLESDAYRDANMLLHRETSGNFKTSIKLNIREMTLEEKSAFKNVIGLATLPESARRERRVLVTYWNDETLTYCSTEMYMTDTTYSIHYVDEEECDIEYNPFTLELIEY
;
A
#
# COMPACT_ATOMS: atom_id res chain seq x y z
N MET A 1 3.37 24.49 -12.07
CA MET A 1 2.56 23.53 -11.29
C MET A 1 2.17 24.15 -9.96
N ARG A 2 0.91 24.10 -9.63
CA ARG A 2 0.39 24.75 -8.42
C ARG A 2 0.41 23.85 -7.17
N TYR A 3 0.57 22.55 -7.38
CA TYR A 3 0.51 21.58 -6.31
C TYR A 3 1.83 20.86 -6.18
N ASN A 4 2.01 20.18 -5.08
CA ASN A 4 3.28 19.47 -4.78
C ASN A 4 3.37 18.08 -5.42
N PHE A 5 2.41 17.71 -6.26
CA PHE A 5 2.39 16.39 -6.88
C PHE A 5 3.51 16.25 -7.91
N GLU A 6 4.37 15.25 -7.73
CA GLU A 6 5.56 15.03 -8.57
C GLU A 6 5.36 13.95 -9.63
N GLY A 7 4.13 13.44 -9.80
CA GLY A 7 3.81 12.46 -10.82
C GLY A 7 3.82 11.01 -10.36
N TRP A 8 4.26 10.75 -9.15
CA TRP A 8 4.26 9.40 -8.58
C TRP A 8 3.40 9.37 -7.31
N LEU A 9 2.85 8.18 -6.99
CA LEU A 9 1.95 8.03 -5.84
C LEU A 9 2.65 7.46 -4.60
N ILE A 10 3.57 6.54 -4.78
CA ILE A 10 4.22 5.88 -3.64
C ILE A 10 5.67 5.54 -3.96
N LYS A 11 6.51 5.62 -2.94
CA LYS A 11 7.92 5.30 -3.01
C LYS A 11 8.28 4.40 -1.83
N PHE A 12 8.93 3.29 -2.13
CA PHE A 12 9.38 2.34 -1.12
C PHE A 12 10.86 2.59 -0.84
N GLY A 13 11.16 3.11 0.35
CA GLY A 13 12.49 3.59 0.64
C GLY A 13 12.86 4.72 -0.32
N ASN A 14 13.84 4.49 -1.19
CA ASN A 14 14.26 5.47 -2.18
C ASN A 14 13.81 5.15 -3.61
N VAL A 15 12.96 4.12 -3.78
CA VAL A 15 12.56 3.65 -5.11
C VAL A 15 11.09 3.96 -5.36
N VAL A 16 10.83 4.75 -6.39
CA VAL A 16 9.47 5.10 -6.81
C VAL A 16 8.81 3.89 -7.48
N LEU A 17 7.57 3.58 -7.07
CA LEU A 17 6.77 2.57 -7.76
C LEU A 17 6.23 3.17 -9.05
N PRO A 18 6.60 2.64 -10.22
CA PRO A 18 6.02 3.13 -11.47
C PRO A 18 4.51 2.98 -11.50
N ASN A 19 3.80 4.03 -11.91
CA ASN A 19 2.35 4.00 -11.98
C ASN A 19 1.82 2.93 -12.94
N SER A 20 2.66 2.48 -13.87
CA SER A 20 2.29 1.44 -14.83
C SER A 20 1.98 0.09 -14.20
N TYR A 21 2.41 -0.15 -12.96
CA TYR A 21 2.06 -1.37 -12.23
C TYR A 21 0.62 -1.34 -11.70
N LEU A 22 0.02 -0.18 -11.61
CA LEU A 22 -1.34 -0.03 -11.06
C LEU A 22 -2.38 -0.20 -12.14
N LEU A 23 -3.51 -0.85 -11.79
CA LEU A 23 -4.70 -0.87 -12.63
C LEU A 23 -5.34 0.51 -12.65
N ALA A 24 -6.31 0.73 -13.54
CA ALA A 24 -6.97 2.02 -13.70
C ALA A 24 -7.54 2.55 -12.38
N ASP A 25 -8.13 1.66 -11.56
CA ASP A 25 -8.64 2.01 -10.24
C ASP A 25 -7.73 1.41 -9.16
N GLY A 26 -6.43 1.41 -9.40
CA GLY A 26 -5.47 0.68 -8.58
C GLY A 26 -5.01 1.37 -7.32
N TRP A 27 -5.35 2.62 -7.13
CA TRP A 27 -4.92 3.37 -5.94
C TRP A 27 -6.13 3.69 -5.07
N GLU A 28 -6.15 3.14 -3.86
CA GLU A 28 -7.13 3.47 -2.84
C GLU A 28 -6.40 3.77 -1.54
N SER A 29 -6.66 4.93 -0.96
CA SER A 29 -6.05 5.28 0.32
C SER A 29 -7.09 5.77 1.30
N THR A 30 -6.87 5.45 2.57
CA THR A 30 -7.64 5.99 3.67
C THR A 30 -6.64 6.64 4.62
N PRO A 31 -6.27 7.90 4.31
CA PRO A 31 -5.22 8.56 5.09
C PRO A 31 -5.76 9.04 6.44
N ASN A 32 -4.87 8.97 7.44
CA ASN A 32 -5.12 9.55 8.75
C ASN A 32 -6.43 9.06 9.39
N GLN A 33 -6.67 7.76 9.35
CA GLN A 33 -7.87 7.18 9.95
C GLN A 33 -7.94 7.47 11.44
N ARG A 34 -9.12 7.91 11.88
CA ARG A 34 -9.38 8.13 13.29
C ARG A 34 -9.83 6.83 13.93
N LEU A 35 -9.22 6.50 15.05
CA LEU A 35 -9.56 5.31 15.82
C LEU A 35 -10.44 5.72 16.98
N GLU A 36 -11.65 5.17 17.07
CA GLU A 36 -12.55 5.40 18.20
C GLU A 36 -12.28 4.38 19.29
N SER A 37 -11.97 4.88 20.48
CA SER A 37 -11.84 4.02 21.66
C SER A 37 -13.20 3.79 22.32
N ASP A 38 -14.14 4.73 22.17
CA ASP A 38 -15.50 4.62 22.68
C ASP A 38 -16.43 5.55 21.90
N ALA A 39 -17.69 5.14 21.75
CA ALA A 39 -18.72 5.97 21.14
C ALA A 39 -20.07 5.57 21.74
N TYR A 40 -20.82 6.55 22.24
CA TYR A 40 -22.14 6.29 22.82
C TYR A 40 -23.02 7.55 22.70
N ARG A 41 -24.33 7.34 22.83
CA ARG A 41 -25.30 8.45 22.85
C ARG A 41 -25.84 8.58 24.28
N ASP A 42 -25.94 9.81 24.75
CA ASP A 42 -26.47 10.07 26.09
C ASP A 42 -28.01 10.12 26.09
N ALA A 43 -28.60 10.45 27.24
CA ALA A 43 -30.06 10.50 27.39
C ALA A 43 -30.72 11.54 26.47
N ASN A 44 -29.99 12.53 26.01
CA ASN A 44 -30.46 13.57 25.09
C ASN A 44 -30.15 13.20 23.63
N MET A 45 -29.70 11.98 23.39
CA MET A 45 -29.35 11.46 22.05
C MET A 45 -28.12 12.15 21.44
N LEU A 46 -27.32 12.82 22.25
CA LEU A 46 -26.07 13.42 21.78
C LEU A 46 -25.00 12.34 21.69
N LEU A 47 -24.28 12.33 20.56
CA LEU A 47 -23.21 11.37 20.34
C LEU A 47 -21.94 11.80 21.09
N HIS A 48 -21.42 10.90 21.89
CA HIS A 48 -20.12 11.06 22.53
C HIS A 48 -19.13 10.12 21.88
N ARG A 49 -17.98 10.63 21.45
CA ARG A 49 -16.94 9.86 20.78
C ARG A 49 -15.60 10.09 21.46
N GLU A 50 -14.93 8.99 21.74
CA GLU A 50 -13.52 9.05 22.15
C GLU A 50 -12.70 8.56 20.95
N THR A 51 -11.83 9.40 20.43
CA THR A 51 -10.93 9.04 19.35
C THR A 51 -9.50 9.01 19.85
N SER A 52 -8.72 8.05 19.34
CA SER A 52 -7.29 8.01 19.64
C SER A 52 -6.61 9.26 19.09
N GLY A 53 -5.61 9.76 19.79
CA GLY A 53 -4.77 10.85 19.29
C GLY A 53 -3.84 10.40 18.16
N ASN A 54 -3.75 9.09 17.92
CA ASN A 54 -2.94 8.55 16.83
C ASN A 54 -3.79 8.31 15.60
N PHE A 55 -3.29 8.74 14.44
CA PHE A 55 -3.95 8.51 13.16
C PHE A 55 -3.17 7.45 12.41
N LYS A 56 -3.89 6.57 11.72
CA LYS A 56 -3.28 5.51 10.93
C LYS A 56 -3.78 5.57 9.48
N THR A 57 -2.86 5.38 8.56
CA THR A 57 -3.17 5.39 7.14
C THR A 57 -3.15 3.96 6.61
N SER A 58 -4.10 3.63 5.73
CA SER A 58 -4.04 2.38 4.97
C SER A 58 -4.13 2.69 3.48
N ILE A 59 -3.40 1.90 2.69
CA ILE A 59 -3.32 2.07 1.24
C ILE A 59 -3.50 0.71 0.60
N LYS A 60 -4.37 0.64 -0.42
CA LYS A 60 -4.54 -0.55 -1.24
C LYS A 60 -4.05 -0.27 -2.64
N LEU A 61 -3.18 -1.14 -3.13
CA LEU A 61 -2.64 -1.08 -4.48
C LEU A 61 -3.16 -2.29 -5.25
N ASN A 62 -3.98 -2.05 -6.26
CA ASN A 62 -4.41 -3.11 -7.17
C ASN A 62 -3.41 -3.17 -8.31
N ILE A 63 -2.60 -4.22 -8.29
CA ILE A 63 -1.47 -4.39 -9.20
C ILE A 63 -1.93 -5.20 -10.41
N ARG A 64 -1.49 -4.79 -11.61
CA ARG A 64 -1.84 -5.45 -12.85
C ARG A 64 -1.24 -6.85 -12.97
N GLU A 65 -1.71 -7.62 -13.93
CA GLU A 65 -1.10 -8.90 -14.28
C GLU A 65 0.36 -8.72 -14.69
N MET A 66 1.18 -9.72 -14.42
CA MET A 66 2.60 -9.65 -14.75
C MET A 66 3.21 -11.03 -14.96
N THR A 67 4.30 -11.05 -15.72
CA THR A 67 5.11 -12.23 -15.92
C THR A 67 6.10 -12.42 -14.78
N LEU A 68 6.85 -13.52 -14.80
CA LEU A 68 7.89 -13.77 -13.78
C LEU A 68 8.94 -12.67 -13.77
N GLU A 69 9.38 -12.23 -14.93
CA GLU A 69 10.38 -11.18 -15.03
C GLU A 69 9.87 -9.86 -14.43
N GLU A 70 8.66 -9.50 -14.80
CA GLU A 70 8.02 -8.29 -14.27
C GLU A 70 7.80 -8.38 -12.77
N LYS A 71 7.40 -9.55 -12.27
CA LYS A 71 7.20 -9.77 -10.85
C LYS A 71 8.50 -9.69 -10.06
N SER A 72 9.58 -10.19 -10.62
CA SER A 72 10.90 -10.08 -10.00
C SER A 72 11.33 -8.62 -9.88
N ALA A 73 11.14 -7.84 -10.95
CA ALA A 73 11.42 -6.41 -10.93
C ALA A 73 10.54 -5.67 -9.91
N PHE A 74 9.26 -6.03 -9.84
CA PHE A 74 8.32 -5.45 -8.86
C PHE A 74 8.76 -5.72 -7.42
N LYS A 75 9.20 -6.94 -7.12
CA LYS A 75 9.70 -7.29 -5.79
C LYS A 75 10.91 -6.44 -5.38
N ASN A 76 11.78 -6.14 -6.34
CA ASN A 76 12.92 -5.27 -6.07
C ASN A 76 12.46 -3.83 -5.79
N VAL A 77 11.44 -3.36 -6.49
CA VAL A 77 10.90 -2.02 -6.29
C VAL A 77 10.31 -1.89 -4.89
N ILE A 78 9.51 -2.84 -4.45
CA ILE A 78 8.88 -2.76 -3.12
C ILE A 78 9.84 -3.13 -1.99
N GLY A 79 11.06 -3.57 -2.30
CA GLY A 79 12.12 -3.76 -1.33
C GLY A 79 12.05 -5.01 -0.50
N LEU A 80 11.09 -5.92 -0.75
CA LEU A 80 10.95 -7.14 0.04
C LEU A 80 12.18 -8.06 -0.03
N ALA A 81 12.87 -8.05 -1.16
CA ALA A 81 14.04 -8.92 -1.36
C ALA A 81 15.27 -8.47 -0.58
N THR A 82 15.32 -7.20 -0.18
CA THR A 82 16.50 -6.59 0.45
C THR A 82 16.31 -6.23 1.92
N LEU A 83 15.12 -6.51 2.48
CA LEU A 83 14.85 -6.21 3.88
C LEU A 83 15.65 -7.13 4.81
N PRO A 84 16.13 -6.61 5.96
CA PRO A 84 16.69 -7.45 7.01
C PRO A 84 15.68 -8.50 7.46
N GLU A 85 16.15 -9.61 8.03
CA GLU A 85 15.28 -10.71 8.43
C GLU A 85 14.15 -10.25 9.37
N SER A 86 14.47 -9.41 10.35
CA SER A 86 13.47 -8.90 11.28
C SER A 86 12.37 -8.10 10.56
N ALA A 87 12.77 -7.20 9.65
CA ALA A 87 11.80 -6.39 8.88
C ALA A 87 11.03 -7.25 7.88
N ARG A 88 11.66 -8.29 7.30
CA ARG A 88 10.96 -9.22 6.41
C ARG A 88 9.87 -10.01 7.13
N ARG A 89 10.13 -10.42 8.37
CA ARG A 89 9.15 -11.15 9.17
C ARG A 89 7.92 -10.29 9.42
N GLU A 90 8.12 -9.02 9.71
CA GLU A 90 7.03 -8.07 9.94
C GLU A 90 6.49 -7.47 8.64
N ARG A 91 7.15 -7.69 7.51
CA ARG A 91 6.86 -7.08 6.21
C ARG A 91 6.81 -5.55 6.30
N ARG A 92 7.68 -4.99 7.14
CA ARG A 92 7.73 -3.56 7.42
C ARG A 92 8.66 -2.84 6.45
N VAL A 93 8.21 -1.72 5.94
CA VAL A 93 8.97 -0.91 4.99
C VAL A 93 8.68 0.58 5.21
N LEU A 94 9.68 1.42 5.02
CA LEU A 94 9.49 2.87 5.03
C LEU A 94 8.92 3.29 3.68
N VAL A 95 7.77 3.96 3.70
CA VAL A 95 7.11 4.45 2.49
C VAL A 95 6.92 5.94 2.54
N THR A 96 7.06 6.57 1.37
CA THR A 96 6.63 7.95 1.13
C THR A 96 5.47 7.87 0.15
N TYR A 97 4.33 8.43 0.51
CA TYR A 97 3.12 8.29 -0.28
C TYR A 97 2.41 9.63 -0.44
N TRP A 98 1.64 9.72 -1.52
CA TRP A 98 0.78 10.87 -1.73
C TRP A 98 -0.43 10.77 -0.80
N ASN A 99 -0.58 11.76 0.09
CA ASN A 99 -1.70 11.80 1.01
C ASN A 99 -2.86 12.52 0.33
N ASP A 100 -3.92 11.77 0.02
CA ASP A 100 -5.06 12.31 -0.73
C ASP A 100 -5.91 13.30 0.07
N GLU A 101 -5.75 13.33 1.38
CA GLU A 101 -6.47 14.27 2.22
C GLU A 101 -5.75 15.60 2.35
N THR A 102 -4.44 15.56 2.59
CA THR A 102 -3.64 16.78 2.78
C THR A 102 -3.05 17.33 1.49
N LEU A 103 -3.07 16.53 0.41
CA LEU A 103 -2.50 16.85 -0.90
C LEU A 103 -0.99 17.17 -0.81
N THR A 104 -0.30 16.38 -0.01
CA THR A 104 1.15 16.45 0.18
C THR A 104 1.71 15.05 0.29
N TYR A 105 3.04 14.92 0.19
CA TYR A 105 3.71 13.63 0.42
C TYR A 105 3.99 13.47 1.91
N CYS A 106 3.71 12.27 2.41
CA CYS A 106 3.97 11.90 3.79
C CYS A 106 4.83 10.64 3.83
N SER A 107 5.69 10.55 4.83
CA SER A 107 6.56 9.38 5.02
C SER A 107 6.24 8.72 6.36
N THR A 108 6.12 7.40 6.34
CA THR A 108 5.90 6.63 7.56
C THR A 108 6.31 5.18 7.34
N GLU A 109 6.47 4.44 8.43
CA GLU A 109 6.68 3.00 8.34
C GLU A 109 5.33 2.30 8.22
N MET A 110 5.23 1.40 7.25
CA MET A 110 4.04 0.60 7.02
C MET A 110 4.41 -0.86 6.94
N TYR A 111 3.47 -1.73 7.25
CA TYR A 111 3.64 -3.15 6.99
C TYR A 111 2.71 -3.57 5.86
N MET A 112 3.19 -4.53 5.07
CA MET A 112 2.41 -5.11 3.98
C MET A 112 1.70 -6.34 4.51
N THR A 113 0.40 -6.44 4.26
CA THR A 113 -0.35 -7.64 4.60
C THR A 113 0.06 -8.78 3.68
N ASP A 114 -0.24 -10.01 4.07
CA ASP A 114 0.04 -11.16 3.24
C ASP A 114 -0.77 -11.09 1.95
N THR A 115 -0.10 -11.40 0.85
CA THR A 115 -0.70 -11.31 -0.49
C THR A 115 -0.99 -12.70 -1.01
N THR A 116 -2.20 -12.87 -1.57
CA THR A 116 -2.58 -14.12 -2.25
C THR A 116 -2.35 -13.94 -3.74
N TYR A 117 -1.60 -14.86 -4.33
CA TYR A 117 -1.32 -14.83 -5.76
C TYR A 117 -2.07 -15.96 -6.44
N SER A 118 -2.58 -15.68 -7.64
CA SER A 118 -3.15 -16.71 -8.50
C SER A 118 -2.48 -16.65 -9.86
N ILE A 119 -2.44 -17.79 -10.51
CA ILE A 119 -1.76 -17.94 -11.80
C ILE A 119 -2.80 -17.98 -12.90
N HIS A 120 -2.62 -17.14 -13.93
CA HIS A 120 -3.47 -17.12 -15.10
C HIS A 120 -3.08 -18.19 -16.09
N TYR A 121 -1.76 -18.35 -16.32
CA TYR A 121 -1.24 -19.26 -17.32
C TYR A 121 0.18 -19.66 -17.01
N VAL A 122 0.50 -20.93 -17.25
CA VAL A 122 1.87 -21.45 -17.15
C VAL A 122 2.31 -21.82 -18.56
N ASP A 123 3.40 -21.20 -19.01
CA ASP A 123 4.00 -21.49 -20.30
C ASP A 123 5.15 -22.48 -20.11
N GLU A 124 4.90 -23.75 -20.43
CA GLU A 124 5.89 -24.80 -20.25
C GLU A 124 7.05 -24.69 -21.24
N GLU A 125 6.79 -24.18 -22.42
CA GLU A 125 7.83 -24.07 -23.47
C GLU A 125 8.82 -22.96 -23.16
N GLU A 126 8.30 -21.78 -22.77
CA GLU A 126 9.12 -20.62 -22.42
C GLU A 126 9.53 -20.62 -20.95
N CYS A 127 9.05 -21.57 -20.17
CA CYS A 127 9.29 -21.65 -18.73
C CYS A 127 8.92 -20.35 -18.01
N ASP A 128 7.73 -19.84 -18.29
CA ASP A 128 7.23 -18.58 -17.73
C ASP A 128 5.89 -18.78 -17.05
N ILE A 129 5.53 -17.82 -16.21
CA ILE A 129 4.25 -17.79 -15.51
C ILE A 129 3.63 -16.42 -15.73
N GLU A 130 2.34 -16.39 -16.02
CA GLU A 130 1.57 -15.16 -16.08
C GLU A 130 0.65 -15.13 -14.86
N TYR A 131 0.86 -14.14 -13.99
CA TYR A 131 0.08 -13.99 -12.76
C TYR A 131 -1.13 -13.10 -12.99
N ASN A 132 -2.23 -13.45 -12.34
CA ASN A 132 -3.42 -12.58 -12.31
C ASN A 132 -3.11 -11.31 -11.53
N PRO A 133 -3.89 -10.23 -11.74
CA PRO A 133 -3.81 -9.05 -10.88
C PRO A 133 -3.97 -9.43 -9.41
N PHE A 134 -3.28 -8.71 -8.54
CA PHE A 134 -3.35 -8.93 -7.10
C PHE A 134 -3.39 -7.61 -6.36
N THR A 135 -3.77 -7.67 -5.08
CA THR A 135 -3.86 -6.47 -4.23
C THR A 135 -2.76 -6.49 -3.19
N LEU A 136 -2.03 -5.39 -3.10
CA LEU A 136 -1.04 -5.16 -2.05
C LEU A 136 -1.62 -4.13 -1.09
N GLU A 137 -1.75 -4.49 0.18
CA GLU A 137 -2.28 -3.59 1.19
C GLU A 137 -1.18 -3.18 2.16
N LEU A 138 -1.12 -1.88 2.42
CA LEU A 138 -0.16 -1.29 3.33
C LEU A 138 -0.90 -0.65 4.49
N ILE A 139 -0.45 -0.94 5.69
CA ILE A 139 -1.06 -0.38 6.91
C ILE A 139 0.03 0.29 7.73
N GLU A 140 -0.23 1.51 8.18
CA GLU A 140 0.72 2.26 8.98
C GLU A 140 0.95 1.59 10.34
N TYR A 141 2.21 1.59 10.77
CA TYR A 141 2.62 1.02 12.05
C TYR A 141 2.07 1.78 13.25
#